data_610d4e436f0c1e2b2e042c6850f4e59a
#
_entry.id   610d4e436f0c1e2b2e042c6850f4e59a
#
_cell.length_a   1.000
_cell.length_b   1.000
_cell.length_c   1.000
_cell.angle_alpha   90.00
_cell.angle_beta   90.00
_cell.angle_gamma   90.00
#
_symmetry.space_group_name_H-M   'P 1'
#
loop_
_entity.id
_entity.type
_entity.pdbx_description
1 polymer ?
#
loop_
_entity_poly.entity_id
_entity_poly.type
_entity_poly.pdbx_seq_one_letter_code
_entity_poly.pdbx_strand_id
1 'polypeptide(L)'
;EDDIPGLILIPAAADQLTVPIIASGGFGDGRGLVAALALGAEGINMGTRFCATQEAPIHDNIKQFYLNNDERATNLLYRQFRNTARVAKNSVSDLVVQMSQDPNLEFEHIRPYVSGLKGKLALETGDVDAGLITAGQVLGLIHDIPSCDDLIQRMIQDAEQIIQQRLAGLIQV
;
A
#
# COMPACT_ATOMS: atom_id res chain seq x y z
N GLU A 1 -6.92 15.80 7.96
CA GLU A 1 -6.31 15.15 6.79
C GLU A 1 -7.28 15.18 5.63
N ASP A 2 -6.84 15.72 4.52
CA ASP A 2 -7.57 15.72 3.27
C ASP A 2 -7.30 14.41 2.53
N ASP A 3 -8.33 13.67 2.16
CA ASP A 3 -8.20 12.40 1.43
C ASP A 3 -7.96 12.67 -0.07
N ILE A 4 -6.84 13.33 -0.39
CA ILE A 4 -6.50 13.65 -1.77
C ILE A 4 -5.95 12.38 -2.45
N PRO A 5 -6.60 11.86 -3.50
CA PRO A 5 -6.10 10.69 -4.21
C PRO A 5 -4.79 11.00 -4.95
N GLY A 6 -3.93 9.98 -5.09
CA GLY A 6 -2.62 10.12 -5.78
C GLY A 6 -2.73 10.71 -7.18
N LEU A 7 -3.83 10.44 -7.89
CA LEU A 7 -4.11 10.99 -9.22
C LEU A 7 -4.15 12.54 -9.25
N ILE A 8 -4.46 13.16 -8.13
CA ILE A 8 -4.47 14.63 -7.97
C ILE A 8 -3.23 15.10 -7.23
N LEU A 9 -2.84 14.38 -6.17
CA LEU A 9 -1.73 14.79 -5.31
C LEU A 9 -0.37 14.79 -6.05
N ILE A 10 -0.12 13.76 -6.87
CA ILE A 10 1.17 13.62 -7.57
C ILE A 10 1.39 14.78 -8.55
N PRO A 11 0.48 15.09 -9.52
CA PRO A 11 0.70 16.21 -10.42
C PRO A 11 0.70 17.55 -9.68
N ALA A 12 -0.12 17.75 -8.66
CA ALA A 12 -0.10 18.99 -7.87
C ALA A 12 1.25 19.18 -7.15
N ALA A 13 1.88 18.12 -6.69
CA ALA A 13 3.23 18.16 -6.11
C ALA A 13 4.28 18.42 -7.20
N ALA A 14 4.17 17.76 -8.37
CA ALA A 14 5.08 17.95 -9.49
C ALA A 14 5.09 19.39 -10.02
N ASP A 15 3.94 20.03 -10.03
CA ASP A 15 3.81 21.44 -10.45
C ASP A 15 4.43 22.44 -9.45
N GLN A 16 4.55 22.06 -8.19
CA GLN A 16 5.01 22.96 -7.11
C GLN A 16 6.46 22.72 -6.70
N LEU A 17 6.99 21.52 -6.88
CA LEU A 17 8.30 21.13 -6.38
C LEU A 17 9.34 21.11 -7.51
N THR A 18 10.56 21.54 -7.18
CA THR A 18 11.72 21.50 -8.10
C THR A 18 12.65 20.32 -7.84
N VAL A 19 12.30 19.45 -6.90
CA VAL A 19 13.06 18.24 -6.55
C VAL A 19 12.37 17.01 -7.14
N PRO A 20 13.12 15.92 -7.42
CA PRO A 20 12.52 14.66 -7.88
C PRO A 20 11.46 14.13 -6.92
N ILE A 21 10.35 13.65 -7.47
CA ILE A 21 9.23 13.10 -6.71
C ILE A 21 9.16 11.59 -6.88
N ILE A 22 9.15 10.87 -5.77
CA ILE A 22 8.87 9.44 -5.74
C ILE A 22 7.43 9.23 -5.25
N ALA A 23 6.57 8.76 -6.13
CA ALA A 23 5.18 8.51 -5.81
C ALA A 23 5.03 7.26 -4.93
N SER A 24 4.22 7.34 -3.87
CA SER A 24 3.98 6.24 -2.94
C SER A 24 2.50 6.03 -2.69
N GLY A 25 2.11 4.76 -2.47
CA GLY A 25 0.74 4.36 -2.15
C GLY A 25 -0.04 3.84 -3.35
N GLY A 26 -0.48 2.58 -3.28
CA GLY A 26 -1.33 1.95 -4.28
C GLY A 26 -0.62 1.36 -5.52
N PHE A 27 0.69 1.48 -5.61
CA PHE A 27 1.46 0.93 -6.74
C PHE A 27 1.79 -0.55 -6.53
N GLY A 28 1.60 -1.37 -7.57
CA GLY A 28 1.83 -2.82 -7.49
C GLY A 28 2.29 -3.48 -8.80
N ASP A 29 2.21 -2.79 -9.94
CA ASP A 29 2.56 -3.31 -11.26
C ASP A 29 3.02 -2.21 -12.23
N GLY A 30 3.33 -2.59 -13.49
CA GLY A 30 3.80 -1.67 -14.53
C GLY A 30 2.79 -0.58 -14.90
N ARG A 31 1.49 -0.83 -14.74
CA ARG A 31 0.44 0.19 -14.97
C ARG A 31 0.60 1.36 -14.02
N GLY A 32 0.84 1.04 -12.73
CA GLY A 32 1.08 2.04 -11.70
C GLY A 32 2.35 2.85 -11.94
N LEU A 33 3.42 2.19 -12.40
CA LEU A 33 4.68 2.85 -12.77
C LEU A 33 4.46 3.86 -13.90
N VAL A 34 3.86 3.43 -15.01
CA VAL A 34 3.57 4.33 -16.16
C VAL A 34 2.68 5.49 -15.74
N ALA A 35 1.65 5.23 -14.95
CA ALA A 35 0.76 6.28 -14.46
C ALA A 35 1.52 7.31 -13.58
N ALA A 36 2.37 6.86 -12.65
CA ALA A 36 3.14 7.76 -11.80
C ALA A 36 4.09 8.65 -12.62
N LEU A 37 4.80 8.07 -13.59
CA LEU A 37 5.68 8.83 -14.50
C LEU A 37 4.89 9.84 -15.35
N ALA A 38 3.72 9.45 -15.87
CA ALA A 38 2.85 10.35 -16.63
C ALA A 38 2.29 11.51 -15.78
N LEU A 39 2.17 11.33 -14.47
CA LEU A 39 1.73 12.35 -13.52
C LEU A 39 2.87 13.25 -13.01
N GLY A 40 4.10 13.04 -13.49
CA GLY A 40 5.26 13.88 -13.15
C GLY A 40 6.13 13.34 -12.00
N ALA A 41 5.94 12.09 -11.56
CA ALA A 41 6.87 11.45 -10.64
C ALA A 41 8.08 10.89 -11.40
N GLU A 42 9.23 10.78 -10.73
CA GLU A 42 10.48 10.18 -11.25
C GLU A 42 10.57 8.67 -10.98
N GLY A 43 9.70 8.17 -10.12
CA GLY A 43 9.64 6.76 -9.75
C GLY A 43 8.55 6.47 -8.74
N ILE A 44 8.48 5.21 -8.30
CA ILE A 44 7.50 4.76 -7.32
C ILE A 44 8.16 4.08 -6.12
N ASN A 45 7.48 4.17 -4.96
CA ASN A 45 7.80 3.42 -3.76
C ASN A 45 6.64 2.46 -3.44
N MET A 46 6.96 1.21 -3.12
CA MET A 46 5.98 0.16 -2.84
C MET A 46 6.29 -0.51 -1.50
N GLY A 47 5.31 -0.52 -0.57
CA GLY A 47 5.40 -1.31 0.66
C GLY A 47 4.76 -2.68 0.51
N THR A 48 3.43 -2.73 0.47
CA THR A 48 2.63 -3.96 0.48
C THR A 48 3.00 -4.93 -0.64
N ARG A 49 3.30 -4.43 -1.85
CA ARG A 49 3.72 -5.28 -2.97
C ARG A 49 5.03 -6.02 -2.68
N PHE A 50 6.04 -5.33 -2.11
CA PHE A 50 7.30 -5.98 -1.73
C PHE A 50 7.16 -6.89 -0.50
N CYS A 51 6.21 -6.63 0.40
CA CYS A 51 5.88 -7.59 1.45
C CYS A 51 5.40 -8.95 0.90
N ALA A 52 4.78 -8.96 -0.29
CA ALA A 52 4.36 -10.16 -1.02
C ALA A 52 5.46 -10.65 -2.00
N THR A 53 6.70 -10.74 -1.56
CA THR A 53 7.84 -11.33 -2.30
C THR A 53 8.47 -12.46 -1.50
N GLN A 54 9.28 -13.29 -2.17
CA GLN A 54 9.97 -14.41 -1.53
C GLN A 54 10.94 -13.92 -0.45
N GLU A 55 11.66 -12.83 -0.71
CA GLU A 55 12.70 -12.28 0.17
C GLU A 55 12.14 -11.48 1.37
N ALA A 56 10.87 -11.10 1.35
CA ALA A 56 10.29 -10.39 2.48
C ALA A 56 10.36 -11.25 3.76
N PRO A 57 11.00 -10.75 4.85
CA PRO A 57 11.25 -11.54 6.06
C PRO A 57 10.02 -11.57 6.97
N ILE A 58 8.88 -11.95 6.43
CA ILE A 58 7.60 -12.10 7.13
C ILE A 58 7.06 -13.51 6.93
N HIS A 59 6.24 -13.98 7.85
CA HIS A 59 5.68 -15.31 7.82
C HIS A 59 4.81 -15.54 6.58
N ASP A 60 4.84 -16.74 6.02
CA ASP A 60 4.11 -17.08 4.80
C ASP A 60 2.59 -16.90 4.93
N ASN A 61 2.00 -17.13 6.10
CA ASN A 61 0.58 -16.87 6.33
C ASN A 61 0.20 -15.40 6.06
N ILE A 62 1.09 -14.45 6.37
CA ILE A 62 0.86 -13.04 6.08
C ILE A 62 0.92 -12.78 4.56
N LYS A 63 1.87 -13.43 3.85
CA LYS A 63 1.91 -13.37 2.38
C LYS A 63 0.66 -13.98 1.76
N GLN A 64 0.18 -15.12 2.30
CA GLN A 64 -1.08 -15.71 1.86
C GLN A 64 -2.29 -14.83 2.18
N PHE A 65 -2.29 -14.13 3.31
CA PHE A 65 -3.33 -13.13 3.58
C PHE A 65 -3.37 -12.06 2.48
N TYR A 66 -2.22 -11.56 2.01
CA TYR A 66 -2.19 -10.59 0.92
C TYR A 66 -2.72 -11.15 -0.40
N LEU A 67 -2.45 -12.42 -0.72
CA LEU A 67 -2.97 -13.07 -1.94
C LEU A 67 -4.47 -13.34 -1.92
N ASN A 68 -5.01 -13.66 -0.75
CA ASN A 68 -6.38 -14.11 -0.60
C ASN A 68 -7.38 -12.97 -0.35
N ASN A 69 -6.90 -11.72 -0.37
CA ASN A 69 -7.70 -10.55 -0.07
C ASN A 69 -7.69 -9.53 -1.22
N ASP A 70 -8.70 -8.67 -1.24
CA ASP A 70 -8.90 -7.64 -2.24
C ASP A 70 -8.64 -6.21 -1.67
N GLU A 71 -8.89 -5.20 -2.48
CA GLU A 71 -8.72 -3.78 -2.13
C GLU A 71 -9.60 -3.32 -0.97
N ARG A 72 -10.62 -4.09 -0.57
CA ARG A 72 -11.54 -3.80 0.54
C ARG A 72 -11.09 -4.40 1.87
N ALA A 73 -10.08 -5.25 1.84
CA ALA A 73 -9.55 -5.91 3.03
C ALA A 73 -8.59 -5.03 3.83
N THR A 74 -8.88 -3.74 3.93
CA THR A 74 -8.10 -2.78 4.73
C THR A 74 -8.99 -1.85 5.52
N ASN A 75 -8.50 -1.39 6.67
CA ASN A 75 -9.10 -0.37 7.51
C ASN A 75 -8.24 0.89 7.59
N LEU A 76 -8.87 2.07 7.72
CA LEU A 76 -8.21 3.31 8.08
C LEU A 76 -8.34 3.54 9.58
N LEU A 77 -7.21 3.74 10.26
CA LEU A 77 -7.14 3.98 11.70
C LEU A 77 -6.56 5.36 11.99
N TYR A 78 -6.75 5.85 13.21
CA TYR A 78 -6.11 7.05 13.78
C TYR A 78 -6.48 8.39 13.14
N ARG A 79 -7.54 8.45 12.32
CA ARG A 79 -7.97 9.69 11.67
C ARG A 79 -8.23 10.81 12.69
N GLN A 80 -8.88 10.51 13.81
CA GLN A 80 -9.15 11.48 14.88
C GLN A 80 -7.88 11.99 15.58
N PHE A 81 -6.77 11.26 15.49
CA PHE A 81 -5.46 11.67 15.99
C PHE A 81 -4.59 12.36 14.93
N ARG A 82 -5.12 12.65 13.76
CA ARG A 82 -4.40 13.26 12.61
C ARG A 82 -3.12 12.49 12.24
N ASN A 83 -3.18 11.17 12.36
CA ASN A 83 -2.07 10.27 12.04
C ASN A 83 -2.62 9.03 11.33
N THR A 84 -3.39 9.24 10.27
CA THR A 84 -4.09 8.17 9.56
C THR A 84 -3.14 7.11 9.04
N ALA A 85 -3.42 5.87 9.35
CA ALA A 85 -2.72 4.70 8.84
C ALA A 85 -3.72 3.73 8.20
N ARG A 86 -3.30 3.10 7.10
CA ARG A 86 -4.05 2.01 6.50
C ARG A 86 -3.41 0.68 6.87
N VAL A 87 -4.24 -0.24 7.35
CA VAL A 87 -3.82 -1.55 7.84
C VAL A 87 -4.70 -2.65 7.28
N ALA A 88 -4.23 -3.90 7.32
CA ALA A 88 -5.01 -5.07 7.02
C ALA A 88 -6.27 -5.14 7.91
N LYS A 89 -7.38 -5.54 7.30
CA LYS A 89 -8.61 -5.80 8.03
C LYS A 89 -8.49 -7.13 8.78
N ASN A 90 -8.50 -7.06 10.10
CA ASN A 90 -8.43 -8.19 11.02
C ASN A 90 -9.20 -7.85 12.31
N SER A 91 -9.29 -8.77 13.25
CA SER A 91 -10.04 -8.57 14.50
C SER A 91 -9.53 -7.36 15.30
N VAL A 92 -8.22 -7.11 15.31
CA VAL A 92 -7.62 -5.97 16.02
C VAL A 92 -7.97 -4.65 15.35
N SER A 93 -7.84 -4.56 14.02
CA SER A 93 -8.17 -3.34 13.29
C SER A 93 -9.66 -3.04 13.33
N ASP A 94 -10.53 -4.05 13.26
CA ASP A 94 -11.98 -3.89 13.39
C ASP A 94 -12.38 -3.39 14.78
N LEU A 95 -11.73 -3.91 15.84
CA LEU A 95 -11.92 -3.41 17.20
C LEU A 95 -11.54 -1.92 17.33
N VAL A 96 -10.39 -1.52 16.77
CA VAL A 96 -9.94 -0.12 16.82
C VAL A 96 -10.90 0.78 16.03
N VAL A 97 -11.40 0.33 14.87
CA VAL A 97 -12.43 1.07 14.11
C VAL A 97 -13.69 1.26 14.96
N GLN A 98 -14.13 0.21 15.65
CA GLN A 98 -15.30 0.29 16.53
C GLN A 98 -15.08 1.27 17.69
N MET A 99 -13.93 1.20 18.36
CA MET A 99 -13.58 2.14 19.44
C MET A 99 -13.50 3.59 18.92
N SER A 100 -13.05 3.79 17.69
CA SER A 100 -12.93 5.12 17.06
C SER A 100 -14.26 5.82 16.76
N GLN A 101 -15.39 5.17 17.03
CA GLN A 101 -16.73 5.79 16.96
C GLN A 101 -17.02 6.67 18.19
N ASP A 102 -16.29 6.49 19.29
CA ASP A 102 -16.38 7.35 20.45
C ASP A 102 -15.61 8.67 20.21
N PRO A 103 -16.27 9.84 20.20
CA PRO A 103 -15.62 11.13 19.99
C PRO A 103 -14.64 11.50 21.13
N ASN A 104 -14.77 10.86 22.30
CA ASN A 104 -13.89 11.08 23.45
C ASN A 104 -12.77 10.03 23.55
N LEU A 105 -12.57 9.22 22.51
CA LEU A 105 -11.51 8.23 22.52
C LEU A 105 -10.14 8.89 22.61
N GLU A 106 -9.36 8.52 23.60
CA GLU A 106 -7.96 8.89 23.76
C GLU A 106 -7.04 7.78 23.23
N PHE A 107 -5.85 8.14 22.76
CA PHE A 107 -4.90 7.17 22.22
C PHE A 107 -4.53 6.07 23.25
N GLU A 108 -4.48 6.41 24.53
CA GLU A 108 -4.17 5.47 25.62
C GLU A 108 -5.18 4.30 25.68
N HIS A 109 -6.42 4.51 25.28
CA HIS A 109 -7.44 3.45 25.28
C HIS A 109 -7.16 2.39 24.20
N ILE A 110 -6.60 2.78 23.06
CA ILE A 110 -6.28 1.86 21.97
C ILE A 110 -4.84 1.34 22.01
N ARG A 111 -3.95 2.01 22.71
CA ARG A 111 -2.51 1.68 22.82
C ARG A 111 -2.21 0.21 23.11
N PRO A 112 -2.94 -0.49 24.01
CA PRO A 112 -2.71 -1.92 24.27
C PRO A 112 -2.93 -2.82 23.05
N TYR A 113 -3.72 -2.39 22.09
CA TYR A 113 -4.06 -3.17 20.89
C TYR A 113 -3.12 -2.88 19.72
N VAL A 114 -2.62 -1.65 19.62
CA VAL A 114 -1.93 -1.13 18.43
C VAL A 114 -0.40 -1.02 18.57
N SER A 115 0.17 -1.64 19.61
CA SER A 115 1.61 -1.56 19.84
C SER A 115 2.40 -2.21 18.69
N GLY A 116 3.51 -1.60 18.28
CA GLY A 116 4.39 -2.13 17.24
C GLY A 116 4.93 -3.52 17.55
N LEU A 117 5.07 -3.89 18.83
CA LEU A 117 5.46 -5.24 19.24
C LEU A 117 4.43 -6.30 18.85
N LYS A 118 3.13 -5.97 18.93
CA LYS A 118 2.06 -6.88 18.46
C LYS A 118 2.06 -7.02 16.95
N GLY A 119 2.27 -5.93 16.22
CA GLY A 119 2.42 -5.98 14.77
C GLY A 119 3.64 -6.82 14.34
N LYS A 120 4.77 -6.65 15.04
CA LYS A 120 5.95 -7.49 14.82
C LYS A 120 5.65 -8.97 15.09
N LEU A 121 4.97 -9.29 16.19
CA LEU A 121 4.57 -10.66 16.53
C LEU A 121 3.71 -11.27 15.42
N ALA A 122 2.71 -10.54 14.90
CA ALA A 122 1.88 -10.98 13.78
C ALA A 122 2.73 -11.34 12.55
N LEU A 123 3.69 -10.47 12.19
CA LEU A 123 4.58 -10.69 11.04
C LEU A 123 5.52 -11.89 11.23
N GLU A 124 5.99 -12.15 12.45
CA GLU A 124 6.92 -13.25 12.77
C GLU A 124 6.21 -14.60 12.92
N THR A 125 5.02 -14.62 13.51
CA THR A 125 4.30 -15.87 13.82
C THR A 125 3.30 -16.28 12.73
N GLY A 126 2.89 -15.35 11.89
CA GLY A 126 1.84 -15.57 10.90
C GLY A 126 0.43 -15.54 11.46
N ASP A 127 0.27 -15.17 12.73
CA ASP A 127 -1.05 -14.93 13.32
C ASP A 127 -1.54 -13.54 12.90
N VAL A 128 -2.43 -13.51 11.91
CA VAL A 128 -2.98 -12.28 11.33
C VAL A 128 -3.70 -11.43 12.38
N ASP A 129 -4.23 -12.03 13.43
CA ASP A 129 -4.99 -11.37 14.49
C ASP A 129 -4.14 -11.01 15.73
N ALA A 130 -2.82 -11.28 15.72
CA ALA A 130 -1.95 -10.93 16.84
C ALA A 130 -1.70 -9.42 16.97
N GLY A 131 -1.90 -8.63 15.91
CA GLY A 131 -1.65 -7.19 15.92
C GLY A 131 -2.02 -6.49 14.62
N LEU A 132 -1.64 -5.23 14.49
CA LEU A 132 -1.85 -4.47 13.26
C LEU A 132 -0.76 -4.79 12.22
N ILE A 133 -1.19 -5.06 11.00
CA ILE A 133 -0.34 -5.30 9.84
C ILE A 133 -0.57 -4.18 8.83
N THR A 134 0.45 -3.42 8.50
CA THR A 134 0.34 -2.37 7.48
C THR A 134 0.05 -2.99 6.12
N ALA A 135 -1.01 -2.55 5.46
CA ALA A 135 -1.39 -3.00 4.14
C ALA A 135 -2.14 -1.90 3.37
N GLY A 136 -1.80 -1.72 2.10
CA GLY A 136 -2.49 -0.79 1.21
C GLY A 136 -3.60 -1.48 0.41
N GLN A 137 -4.49 -0.70 -0.19
CA GLN A 137 -5.55 -1.20 -1.10
C GLN A 137 -4.99 -1.90 -2.34
N VAL A 138 -3.69 -1.77 -2.60
CA VAL A 138 -2.98 -2.51 -3.65
C VAL A 138 -3.06 -4.03 -3.49
N LEU A 139 -3.58 -4.54 -2.36
CA LEU A 139 -3.91 -5.96 -2.18
C LEU A 139 -4.71 -6.51 -3.36
N GLY A 140 -5.68 -5.75 -3.89
CA GLY A 140 -6.46 -6.16 -5.06
C GLY A 140 -5.67 -6.33 -6.37
N LEU A 141 -4.38 -5.98 -6.39
CA LEU A 141 -3.47 -6.16 -7.53
C LEU A 141 -2.36 -7.18 -7.25
N ILE A 142 -2.36 -7.85 -6.09
CA ILE A 142 -1.33 -8.81 -5.69
C ILE A 142 -1.89 -10.23 -5.86
N HIS A 143 -1.34 -10.97 -6.82
CA HIS A 143 -1.83 -12.31 -7.18
C HIS A 143 -0.76 -13.39 -7.10
N ASP A 144 0.47 -13.05 -6.70
CA ASP A 144 1.60 -13.98 -6.60
C ASP A 144 2.66 -13.50 -5.60
N ILE A 145 3.61 -14.38 -5.28
CA ILE A 145 4.77 -14.14 -4.42
C ILE A 145 6.05 -14.41 -5.24
N PRO A 146 6.43 -13.50 -6.14
CA PRO A 146 7.65 -13.63 -6.94
C PRO A 146 8.90 -13.33 -6.12
N SER A 147 10.09 -13.55 -6.71
CA SER A 147 11.30 -12.88 -6.23
C SER A 147 11.21 -11.35 -6.45
N CYS A 148 12.00 -10.58 -5.71
CA CYS A 148 12.10 -9.14 -5.94
C CYS A 148 12.59 -8.84 -7.36
N ASP A 149 13.54 -9.63 -7.86
CA ASP A 149 14.06 -9.48 -9.23
C ASP A 149 12.97 -9.72 -10.27
N ASP A 150 12.25 -10.84 -10.20
CA ASP A 150 11.13 -11.13 -11.11
C ASP A 150 10.05 -10.05 -11.05
N LEU A 151 9.75 -9.54 -9.87
CA LEU A 151 8.77 -8.46 -9.71
C LEU A 151 9.19 -7.20 -10.48
N ILE A 152 10.45 -6.77 -10.27
CA ILE A 152 10.97 -5.56 -10.90
C ILE A 152 11.05 -5.74 -12.42
N GLN A 153 11.60 -6.88 -12.89
CA GLN A 153 11.71 -7.17 -14.32
C GLN A 153 10.33 -7.16 -15.01
N ARG A 154 9.33 -7.81 -14.42
CA ARG A 154 7.96 -7.80 -14.96
C ARG A 154 7.37 -6.39 -14.97
N MET A 155 7.56 -5.61 -13.93
CA MET A 155 7.06 -4.24 -13.89
C MET A 155 7.63 -3.36 -14.99
N ILE A 156 8.93 -3.47 -15.26
CA ILE A 156 9.59 -2.73 -16.34
C ILE A 156 9.07 -3.20 -17.70
N GLN A 157 9.01 -4.52 -17.94
CA GLN A 157 8.49 -5.09 -19.19
C GLN A 157 7.04 -4.68 -19.45
N ASP A 158 6.17 -4.74 -18.43
CA ASP A 158 4.79 -4.31 -18.53
C ASP A 158 4.69 -2.81 -18.84
N ALA A 159 5.52 -1.99 -18.21
CA ALA A 159 5.58 -0.55 -18.46
C ALA A 159 6.01 -0.25 -19.90
N GLU A 160 7.05 -0.89 -20.39
CA GLU A 160 7.51 -0.77 -21.78
C GLU A 160 6.42 -1.19 -22.77
N GLN A 161 5.76 -2.31 -22.51
CA GLN A 161 4.67 -2.79 -23.37
C GLN A 161 3.48 -1.80 -23.40
N ILE A 162 3.11 -1.23 -22.27
CA ILE A 162 2.05 -0.22 -22.18
C ILE A 162 2.42 1.02 -23.02
N ILE A 163 3.65 1.51 -22.89
CA ILE A 163 4.12 2.69 -23.63
C ILE A 163 4.13 2.40 -25.13
N GLN A 164 4.72 1.28 -25.54
CA GLN A 164 4.93 0.96 -26.96
C GLN A 164 3.64 0.56 -27.68
N GLN A 165 2.72 -0.14 -27.04
CA GLN A 165 1.54 -0.70 -27.70
C GLN A 165 0.26 0.10 -27.41
N ARG A 166 0.09 0.57 -26.17
CA ARG A 166 -1.16 1.22 -25.76
C ARG A 166 -1.11 2.73 -25.90
N LEU A 167 0.01 3.35 -25.49
CA LEU A 167 0.15 4.81 -25.48
C LEU A 167 0.74 5.36 -26.77
N ALA A 168 1.52 4.59 -27.53
CA ALA A 168 2.07 5.02 -28.81
C ALA A 168 0.98 5.43 -29.81
N GLY A 169 -0.20 4.82 -29.76
CA GLY A 169 -1.34 5.20 -30.58
C GLY A 169 -1.89 6.61 -30.34
N LEU A 170 -1.53 7.23 -29.21
CA LEU A 170 -1.89 8.62 -28.89
C LEU A 170 -0.95 9.65 -29.56
N ILE A 171 0.20 9.20 -30.10
CA ILE A 171 1.23 10.04 -30.71
C ILE A 171 1.10 10.04 -32.25
N GLN A 172 0.03 9.51 -32.81
CA GLN A 172 -0.18 9.55 -34.25
C GLN A 172 -0.35 10.97 -34.73
N VAL A 173 0.66 11.43 -35.46
CA VAL A 173 0.68 12.66 -36.25
C VAL A 173 -0.08 12.43 -37.56
#